data_156b90f6dd9e68d362352ebdf3d3fdbc
#
_entry.id   156b90f6dd9e68d362352ebdf3d3fdbc
#
_cell.length_a   1.000
_cell.length_b   1.000
_cell.length_c   1.000
_cell.angle_alpha   90.00
_cell.angle_beta   90.00
_cell.angle_gamma   90.00
#
_symmetry.space_group_name_H-M   'P 1'
#
loop_
_entity.id
_entity.type
_entity.pdbx_description
1 polymer ?
#
loop_
_entity_poly.entity_id
_entity_poly.type
_entity_poly.pdbx_seq_one_letter_code
_entity_poly.pdbx_strand_id
1 'polypeptide(L)'
;YSGSDEVAAYLFAVGTTWSLAYALVTRGHVRIDALYGRLPLRVRAAFDILALLTLGIVAFTLLDSGFDLVQANFVEGNRANTPLRTPLALAQIPWLFGLGLFFFSIVIAMLRTLLAIRRGDYITANQTAGVVSQDEEIESELAALGIAFGRRRGAGQPAPPSSNNR
;
A
#
# COMPACT_ATOMS: atom_id res chain seq x y z
N TYR A 1 -26.24 13.93 -20.86
CA TYR A 1 -25.29 13.84 -19.76
C TYR A 1 -25.45 15.07 -18.89
N SER A 2 -25.67 14.85 -17.60
CA SER A 2 -25.88 15.92 -16.62
C SER A 2 -24.51 16.44 -16.13
N GLY A 3 -24.40 17.71 -15.74
CA GLY A 3 -23.18 18.26 -15.14
C GLY A 3 -22.77 17.56 -13.86
N SER A 4 -23.69 16.85 -13.20
CA SER A 4 -23.40 15.99 -12.03
C SER A 4 -22.47 14.81 -12.37
N ASP A 5 -22.63 14.24 -13.56
CA ASP A 5 -21.80 13.09 -14.00
C ASP A 5 -20.34 13.51 -14.20
N GLU A 6 -20.14 14.72 -14.70
CA GLU A 6 -18.82 15.31 -14.88
C GLU A 6 -18.11 15.53 -13.53
N VAL A 7 -18.81 16.14 -12.59
CA VAL A 7 -18.26 16.37 -11.23
C VAL A 7 -17.97 15.06 -10.53
N ALA A 8 -18.87 14.08 -10.63
CA ALA A 8 -18.67 12.75 -10.04
C ALA A 8 -17.43 12.04 -10.62
N ALA A 9 -17.22 12.13 -11.94
CA ALA A 9 -16.05 11.54 -12.59
C ALA A 9 -14.74 12.18 -12.11
N TYR A 10 -14.70 13.50 -11.94
CA TYR A 10 -13.53 14.20 -11.42
C TYR A 10 -13.22 13.83 -9.96
N LEU A 11 -14.25 13.82 -9.11
CA LEU A 11 -14.09 13.42 -7.70
C LEU A 11 -13.62 11.96 -7.59
N PHE A 12 -14.15 11.08 -8.43
CA PHE A 12 -13.73 9.68 -8.46
C PHE A 12 -12.28 9.55 -8.89
N ALA A 13 -11.84 10.25 -9.94
CA ALA A 13 -10.47 10.21 -10.41
C ALA A 13 -9.48 10.71 -9.35
N VAL A 14 -9.78 11.84 -8.70
CA VAL A 14 -8.95 12.39 -7.61
C VAL A 14 -8.94 11.44 -6.41
N GLY A 15 -10.11 10.98 -5.97
CA GLY A 15 -10.23 10.05 -4.83
C GLY A 15 -9.45 8.76 -5.05
N THR A 16 -9.49 8.21 -6.27
CA THR A 16 -8.74 7.00 -6.63
C THR A 16 -7.23 7.20 -6.50
N THR A 17 -6.67 8.27 -7.04
CA THR A 17 -5.22 8.51 -6.98
C THR A 17 -4.72 8.76 -5.56
N TRP A 18 -5.49 9.47 -4.74
CA TRP A 18 -5.16 9.69 -3.34
C TRP A 18 -5.26 8.41 -2.51
N SER A 19 -6.27 7.57 -2.80
CA SER A 19 -6.42 6.26 -2.16
C SER A 19 -5.28 5.30 -2.47
N LEU A 20 -4.64 5.38 -3.66
CA LEU A 20 -3.48 4.56 -3.99
C LEU A 20 -2.30 4.82 -3.06
N ALA A 21 -2.03 6.08 -2.73
CA ALA A 21 -0.97 6.43 -1.77
C ALA A 21 -1.26 5.88 -0.37
N TYR A 22 -2.51 6.01 0.08
CA TYR A 22 -2.96 5.47 1.35
C TYR A 22 -2.87 3.94 1.39
N ALA A 23 -3.36 3.25 0.35
CA ALA A 23 -3.31 1.80 0.25
C ALA A 23 -1.87 1.25 0.29
N LEU A 24 -0.91 1.97 -0.31
CA LEU A 24 0.50 1.58 -0.23
C LEU A 24 1.06 1.71 1.18
N VAL A 25 0.76 2.82 1.87
CA VAL A 25 1.26 3.08 3.23
C VAL A 25 0.66 2.09 4.23
N THR A 26 -0.63 1.75 4.08
CA THR A 26 -1.34 0.78 4.94
C THR A 26 -1.11 -0.68 4.53
N ARG A 27 -0.25 -0.92 3.52
CA ARG A 27 0.01 -2.27 2.97
C ARG A 27 -1.24 -3.00 2.47
N GLY A 28 -2.26 -2.25 2.05
CA GLY A 28 -3.53 -2.77 1.56
C GLY A 28 -3.45 -3.49 0.19
N HIS A 29 -2.25 -3.74 -0.34
CA HIS A 29 -2.09 -4.48 -1.58
C HIS A 29 -2.20 -5.98 -1.33
N VAL A 30 -3.23 -6.59 -1.92
CA VAL A 30 -3.43 -8.04 -1.89
C VAL A 30 -2.28 -8.74 -2.63
N ARG A 31 -1.54 -9.57 -1.91
CA ARG A 31 -0.54 -10.48 -2.48
C ARG A 31 -0.94 -11.93 -2.15
N ILE A 32 -0.49 -12.88 -2.95
CA ILE A 32 -0.78 -14.30 -2.74
C ILE A 32 0.11 -14.84 -1.62
N ASP A 33 -0.39 -14.81 -0.39
CA ASP A 33 0.35 -15.16 0.84
C ASP A 33 0.77 -16.64 0.89
N ALA A 34 0.01 -17.52 0.23
CA ALA A 34 0.24 -18.96 0.24
C ALA A 34 1.61 -19.37 -0.31
N LEU A 35 2.16 -18.63 -1.28
CA LEU A 35 3.47 -18.89 -1.84
C LEU A 35 4.58 -18.20 -1.03
N TYR A 36 4.28 -17.01 -0.52
CA TYR A 36 5.23 -16.18 0.24
C TYR A 36 5.66 -16.85 1.57
N GLY A 37 4.73 -17.53 2.26
CA GLY A 37 4.99 -18.22 3.52
C GLY A 37 6.09 -19.29 3.45
N ARG A 38 6.36 -19.86 2.27
CA ARG A 38 7.35 -20.93 2.04
C ARG A 38 8.74 -20.43 1.63
N LEU A 39 8.89 -19.15 1.32
CA LEU A 39 10.16 -18.61 0.82
C LEU A 39 11.07 -18.15 1.96
N PRO A 40 12.40 -18.32 1.85
CA PRO A 40 13.35 -17.79 2.82
C PRO A 40 13.31 -16.23 2.80
N LEU A 41 13.56 -15.61 3.95
CA LEU A 41 13.44 -14.15 4.13
C LEU A 41 14.22 -13.32 3.10
N ARG A 42 15.39 -13.79 2.67
CA ARG A 42 16.22 -13.12 1.65
C ARG A 42 15.54 -13.08 0.29
N VAL A 43 14.89 -14.19 -0.08
CA VAL A 43 14.17 -14.28 -1.37
C VAL A 43 12.92 -13.42 -1.35
N ARG A 44 12.21 -13.40 -0.22
CA ARG A 44 11.06 -12.48 -0.04
C ARG A 44 11.48 -11.03 -0.22
N ALA A 45 12.55 -10.60 0.46
CA ALA A 45 13.07 -9.24 0.33
C ALA A 45 13.46 -8.87 -1.10
N ALA A 46 14.01 -9.82 -1.87
CA ALA A 46 14.33 -9.60 -3.29
C ALA A 46 13.07 -9.40 -4.14
N PHE A 47 12.03 -10.23 -3.91
CA PHE A 47 10.75 -10.07 -4.61
C PHE A 47 10.03 -8.77 -4.23
N ASP A 48 10.13 -8.34 -2.96
CA ASP A 48 9.56 -7.07 -2.51
C ASP A 48 10.22 -5.87 -3.20
N ILE A 49 11.55 -5.89 -3.32
CA ILE A 49 12.27 -4.85 -4.07
C ILE A 49 11.86 -4.86 -5.54
N LEU A 50 11.78 -6.04 -6.17
CA LEU A 50 11.38 -6.15 -7.56
C LEU A 50 9.96 -5.63 -7.78
N ALA A 51 9.04 -5.95 -6.88
CA ALA A 51 7.67 -5.46 -6.94
C ALA A 51 7.59 -3.94 -6.77
N LEU A 52 8.30 -3.37 -5.79
CA LEU A 52 8.37 -1.92 -5.59
C LEU A 52 9.04 -1.21 -6.76
N LEU A 53 10.07 -1.80 -7.35
CA LEU A 53 10.74 -1.26 -8.53
C LEU A 53 9.80 -1.22 -9.74
N THR A 54 9.13 -2.33 -10.03
CA THR A 54 8.15 -2.42 -11.12
C THR A 54 7.01 -1.42 -10.91
N LEU A 55 6.46 -1.36 -9.70
CA LEU A 55 5.42 -0.41 -9.34
C LEU A 55 5.91 1.04 -9.49
N GLY A 56 7.15 1.31 -9.09
CA GLY A 56 7.79 2.62 -9.22
C GLY A 56 7.97 3.05 -10.67
N ILE A 57 8.38 2.14 -11.55
CA ILE A 57 8.50 2.42 -12.99
C ILE A 57 7.14 2.77 -13.58
N VAL A 58 6.11 1.98 -13.27
CA VAL A 58 4.75 2.25 -13.76
C VAL A 58 4.22 3.58 -13.23
N ALA A 59 4.38 3.84 -11.93
CA ALA A 59 3.94 5.09 -11.32
C ALA A 59 4.69 6.30 -11.88
N PHE A 60 5.99 6.18 -12.16
CA PHE A 60 6.79 7.23 -12.80
C PHE A 60 6.31 7.51 -14.22
N THR A 61 6.09 6.47 -15.03
CA THR A 61 5.58 6.64 -16.40
C THR A 61 4.21 7.31 -16.43
N LEU A 62 3.31 6.94 -15.50
CA LEU A 62 2.01 7.57 -15.36
C LEU A 62 2.12 9.04 -14.91
N LEU A 63 3.04 9.35 -14.00
CA LEU A 63 3.27 10.70 -13.52
C LEU A 63 3.84 11.59 -14.62
N ASP A 64 4.81 11.11 -15.38
CA ASP A 64 5.43 11.81 -16.51
C ASP A 64 4.40 12.11 -17.62
N SER A 65 3.69 11.08 -18.08
CA SER A 65 2.62 11.24 -19.07
C SER A 65 1.48 12.12 -18.56
N GLY A 66 1.16 12.02 -17.27
CA GLY A 66 0.14 12.86 -16.63
C GLY A 66 0.57 14.32 -16.57
N PHE A 67 1.84 14.59 -16.33
CA PHE A 67 2.39 15.95 -16.32
C PHE A 67 2.29 16.58 -17.70
N ASP A 68 2.70 15.87 -18.75
CA ASP A 68 2.61 16.33 -20.14
C ASP A 68 1.15 16.63 -20.53
N LEU A 69 0.22 15.76 -20.13
CA LEU A 69 -1.21 15.95 -20.37
C LEU A 69 -1.76 17.21 -19.70
N VAL A 70 -1.41 17.43 -18.43
CA VAL A 70 -1.84 18.60 -17.68
C VAL A 70 -1.26 19.87 -18.29
N GLN A 71 0.02 19.84 -18.65
CA GLN A 71 0.72 20.96 -19.27
C GLN A 71 0.07 21.34 -20.62
N ALA A 72 -0.19 20.35 -21.48
CA ALA A 72 -0.84 20.60 -22.78
C ALA A 72 -2.23 21.21 -22.59
N ASN A 73 -3.05 20.64 -21.72
CA ASN A 73 -4.40 21.15 -21.47
C ASN A 73 -4.41 22.54 -20.80
N PHE A 74 -3.39 22.85 -20.01
CA PHE A 74 -3.27 24.17 -19.39
C PHE A 74 -2.85 25.23 -20.41
N VAL A 75 -1.87 24.94 -21.28
CA VAL A 75 -1.35 25.87 -22.29
C VAL A 75 -2.39 26.12 -23.39
N GLU A 76 -3.06 25.05 -23.85
CA GLU A 76 -4.06 25.13 -24.91
C GLU A 76 -5.42 25.64 -24.42
N GLY A 77 -5.62 25.71 -23.09
CA GLY A 77 -6.88 26.15 -22.50
C GLY A 77 -8.04 25.18 -22.78
N ASN A 78 -7.71 23.88 -22.91
CA ASN A 78 -8.68 22.84 -23.26
C ASN A 78 -9.77 22.72 -22.21
N ARG A 79 -11.02 22.59 -22.70
CA ARG A 79 -12.21 22.44 -21.89
C ARG A 79 -12.89 21.11 -22.19
N ALA A 80 -13.55 20.57 -21.18
CA ALA A 80 -14.34 19.36 -21.35
C ALA A 80 -15.41 19.54 -22.42
N ASN A 81 -15.63 18.51 -23.24
CA ASN A 81 -16.69 18.48 -24.24
C ASN A 81 -18.04 18.08 -23.60
N THR A 82 -18.37 18.75 -22.52
CA THR A 82 -19.55 18.52 -21.67
C THR A 82 -20.33 19.82 -21.49
N PRO A 83 -21.57 19.79 -21.02
CA PRO A 83 -22.39 20.99 -20.83
C PRO A 83 -21.76 22.05 -19.92
N LEU A 84 -20.99 21.64 -18.91
CA LEU A 84 -20.28 22.54 -17.97
C LEU A 84 -19.04 23.18 -18.57
N ARG A 85 -18.44 22.58 -19.61
CA ARG A 85 -17.19 23.04 -20.24
C ARG A 85 -16.09 23.39 -19.23
N THR A 86 -15.97 22.59 -18.19
CA THR A 86 -14.97 22.77 -17.14
C THR A 86 -13.54 22.75 -17.73
N PRO A 87 -12.64 23.67 -17.34
CA PRO A 87 -11.24 23.57 -17.73
C PRO A 87 -10.65 22.24 -17.28
N LEU A 88 -10.14 21.44 -18.19
CA LEU A 88 -9.63 20.10 -17.90
C LEU A 88 -8.47 20.13 -16.88
N ALA A 89 -7.61 21.14 -16.97
CA ALA A 89 -6.51 21.32 -16.05
C ALA A 89 -6.94 21.42 -14.59
N LEU A 90 -8.12 22.01 -14.32
CA LEU A 90 -8.63 22.18 -12.95
C LEU A 90 -8.88 20.83 -12.23
N ALA A 91 -9.39 19.86 -12.96
CA ALA A 91 -9.62 18.51 -12.41
C ALA A 91 -8.35 17.64 -12.42
N GLN A 92 -7.49 17.87 -13.40
CA GLN A 92 -6.28 17.08 -13.60
C GLN A 92 -5.16 17.43 -12.61
N ILE A 93 -5.06 18.68 -12.15
CA ILE A 93 -4.04 19.09 -11.16
C ILE A 93 -4.17 18.31 -9.85
N PRO A 94 -5.32 18.23 -9.17
CA PRO A 94 -5.47 17.43 -7.95
C PRO A 94 -5.24 15.94 -8.18
N TRP A 95 -5.63 15.44 -9.36
CA TRP A 95 -5.37 14.05 -9.77
C TRP A 95 -3.87 13.77 -9.91
N LEU A 96 -3.14 14.64 -10.60
CA LEU A 96 -1.70 14.55 -10.77
C LEU A 96 -0.96 14.64 -9.43
N PHE A 97 -1.43 15.51 -8.53
CA PHE A 97 -0.88 15.61 -7.18
C PHE A 97 -1.04 14.30 -6.39
N GLY A 98 -2.21 13.66 -6.46
CA GLY A 98 -2.44 12.33 -5.86
C GLY A 98 -1.49 11.27 -6.42
N LEU A 99 -1.24 11.28 -7.73
CA LEU A 99 -0.30 10.39 -8.39
C LEU A 99 1.15 10.65 -7.95
N GLY A 100 1.52 11.92 -7.76
CA GLY A 100 2.80 12.31 -7.19
C GLY A 100 3.01 11.82 -5.77
N LEU A 101 1.98 11.93 -4.91
CA LEU A 101 1.99 11.37 -3.55
C LEU A 101 2.18 9.85 -3.56
N PHE A 102 1.51 9.17 -4.49
CA PHE A 102 1.65 7.73 -4.65
C PHE A 102 3.09 7.35 -5.03
N PHE A 103 3.66 8.00 -6.05
CA PHE A 103 5.05 7.78 -6.46
C PHE A 103 6.03 8.06 -5.32
N PHE A 104 5.87 9.17 -4.59
CA PHE A 104 6.70 9.50 -3.44
C PHE A 104 6.61 8.46 -2.32
N SER A 105 5.43 7.92 -2.07
CA SER A 105 5.24 6.83 -1.10
C SER A 105 5.98 5.56 -1.51
N ILE A 106 6.02 5.22 -2.81
CA ILE A 106 6.79 4.09 -3.34
C ILE A 106 8.30 4.32 -3.10
N VAL A 107 8.80 5.52 -3.39
CA VAL A 107 10.21 5.86 -3.18
C VAL A 107 10.60 5.72 -1.70
N ILE A 108 9.76 6.23 -0.79
CA ILE A 108 10.00 6.08 0.66
C ILE A 108 10.01 4.61 1.07
N ALA A 109 9.03 3.82 0.62
CA ALA A 109 8.96 2.40 0.93
C ALA A 109 10.21 1.67 0.42
N MET A 110 10.64 1.96 -0.81
CA MET A 110 11.83 1.38 -1.42
C MET A 110 13.11 1.73 -0.66
N LEU A 111 13.28 3.00 -0.27
CA LEU A 111 14.43 3.45 0.51
C LEU A 111 14.49 2.77 1.88
N ARG A 112 13.34 2.69 2.59
CA ARG A 112 13.27 2.00 3.89
C ARG A 112 13.63 0.53 3.78
N THR A 113 13.09 -0.18 2.77
CA THR A 113 13.40 -1.58 2.51
C THR A 113 14.88 -1.79 2.22
N LEU A 114 15.47 -0.94 1.36
CA LEU A 114 16.88 -1.03 1.00
C LEU A 114 17.80 -0.77 2.19
N LEU A 115 17.48 0.22 3.02
CA LEU A 115 18.23 0.53 4.25
C LEU A 115 18.15 -0.60 5.27
N ALA A 116 16.99 -1.23 5.44
CA ALA A 116 16.81 -2.38 6.32
C ALA A 116 17.64 -3.58 5.86
N ILE A 117 17.66 -3.86 4.57
CA ILE A 117 18.49 -4.94 3.99
C ILE A 117 19.98 -4.67 4.20
N ARG A 118 20.45 -3.43 3.97
CA ARG A 118 21.85 -3.06 4.20
C ARG A 118 22.27 -3.20 5.66
N ARG A 119 21.36 -3.07 6.61
CA ARG A 119 21.59 -3.29 8.05
C ARG A 119 21.52 -4.78 8.44
N GLY A 120 21.20 -5.66 7.51
CA GLY A 120 20.99 -7.09 7.77
C GLY A 120 19.69 -7.42 8.47
N ASP A 121 18.81 -6.44 8.62
CA ASP A 121 17.51 -6.59 9.27
C ASP A 121 16.43 -6.94 8.23
N TYR A 122 16.44 -8.20 7.83
CA TYR A 122 15.47 -8.73 6.87
C TYR A 122 14.04 -8.78 7.43
N ILE A 123 13.88 -8.76 8.75
CA ILE A 123 12.55 -8.74 9.40
C ILE A 123 11.92 -7.38 9.18
N THR A 124 12.63 -6.29 9.48
CA THR A 124 12.13 -4.93 9.23
C THR A 124 11.94 -4.65 7.75
N ALA A 125 12.82 -5.17 6.86
CA ALA A 125 12.64 -5.08 5.41
C ALA A 125 11.33 -5.71 4.98
N ASN A 126 11.05 -6.93 5.43
CA ASN A 126 9.82 -7.65 5.14
C ASN A 126 8.58 -6.97 5.76
N GLN A 127 8.73 -6.38 6.95
CA GLN A 127 7.66 -5.59 7.58
C GLN A 127 7.38 -4.25 6.88
N THR A 128 8.32 -3.68 6.16
CA THR A 128 8.14 -2.40 5.46
C THR A 128 7.53 -2.59 4.08
N ALA A 129 8.00 -3.58 3.33
CA ALA A 129 7.61 -3.85 1.94
C ALA A 129 6.76 -5.12 1.80
N GLY A 130 6.79 -6.00 2.80
CA GLY A 130 6.04 -7.25 2.82
C GLY A 130 4.56 -7.07 3.20
N VAL A 131 3.83 -8.16 3.09
CA VAL A 131 2.41 -8.26 3.46
C VAL A 131 2.29 -8.39 4.98
N VAL A 132 1.26 -7.79 5.56
CA VAL A 132 0.82 -8.13 6.91
C VAL A 132 0.42 -9.60 6.87
N SER A 133 1.02 -10.45 7.72
CA SER A 133 0.64 -11.87 7.76
C SER A 133 -0.80 -11.99 8.27
N GLN A 134 -1.53 -13.05 7.83
CA GLN A 134 -2.89 -13.28 8.31
C GLN A 134 -2.96 -13.36 9.84
N ASP A 135 -1.91 -13.86 10.48
CA ASP A 135 -1.82 -13.92 11.93
C ASP A 135 -1.71 -12.52 12.57
N GLU A 136 -0.94 -11.60 11.97
CA GLU A 136 -0.84 -10.20 12.43
C GLU A 136 -2.15 -9.43 12.20
N GLU A 137 -2.85 -9.69 11.10
CA GLU A 137 -4.14 -9.08 10.81
C GLU A 137 -5.21 -9.55 11.79
N ILE A 138 -5.28 -10.86 12.06
CA ILE A 138 -6.16 -11.46 13.07
C ILE A 138 -5.83 -10.91 14.47
N GLU A 139 -4.55 -10.83 14.86
CA GLU A 139 -4.15 -10.25 16.16
C GLU A 139 -4.57 -8.78 16.28
N SER A 140 -4.41 -7.99 15.21
CA SER A 140 -4.80 -6.59 15.21
C SER A 140 -6.31 -6.39 15.30
N GLU A 141 -7.10 -7.21 14.61
CA GLU A 141 -8.57 -7.19 14.68
C GLU A 141 -9.08 -7.64 16.06
N LEU A 142 -8.48 -8.68 16.62
CA LEU A 142 -8.84 -9.16 17.94
C LEU A 142 -8.49 -8.14 19.04
N ALA A 143 -7.35 -7.45 18.89
CA ALA A 143 -6.98 -6.35 19.78
C ALA A 143 -7.96 -5.17 19.67
N ALA A 144 -8.42 -4.87 18.45
CA ALA A 144 -9.42 -3.82 18.22
C ALA A 144 -10.79 -4.16 18.83
N LEU A 145 -11.13 -5.45 18.88
CA LEU A 145 -12.36 -5.97 19.52
C LEU A 145 -12.24 -6.15 21.03
N GLY A 146 -11.07 -5.83 21.64
CA GLY A 146 -10.82 -6.02 23.07
C GLY A 146 -10.75 -7.49 23.51
N ILE A 147 -10.64 -8.41 22.56
CA ILE A 147 -10.52 -9.83 22.84
C ILE A 147 -9.03 -10.16 23.00
N ALA A 148 -8.54 -10.13 24.23
CA ALA A 148 -7.19 -10.61 24.53
C ALA A 148 -7.14 -12.12 24.30
N PHE A 149 -6.46 -12.55 23.22
CA PHE A 149 -6.13 -13.97 23.06
C PHE A 149 -5.16 -14.35 24.16
N GLY A 150 -5.70 -14.97 25.21
CA GLY A 150 -4.89 -15.66 26.21
C GLY A 150 -3.99 -16.64 25.46
N ARG A 151 -2.71 -16.31 25.42
CA ARG A 151 -1.65 -17.13 24.87
C ARG A 151 -1.83 -18.55 25.38
N ARG A 152 -2.29 -19.47 24.53
CA ARG A 152 -2.22 -20.91 24.81
C ARG A 152 -0.75 -21.33 24.83
N ARG A 153 0.01 -20.86 25.81
CA ARG A 153 1.21 -21.54 26.30
C ARG A 153 0.74 -22.47 27.41
N GLY A 154 0.79 -23.76 27.16
CA GLY A 154 0.66 -24.72 28.23
C GLY A 154 -0.37 -25.82 28.08
N ALA A 155 -0.73 -26.25 26.88
CA ALA A 155 -1.40 -27.53 26.69
C ALA A 155 -0.37 -28.61 26.31
N GLY A 156 0.56 -28.94 27.20
CA GLY A 156 1.59 -29.95 26.90
C GLY A 156 2.54 -30.27 28.04
N GLN A 157 2.36 -29.67 29.23
CA GLN A 157 3.17 -30.11 30.36
C GLN A 157 2.29 -30.96 31.31
N PRO A 158 2.56 -32.28 31.42
CA PRO A 158 1.91 -33.10 32.46
C PRO A 158 2.35 -32.58 33.84
N ALA A 159 1.39 -32.46 34.74
CA ALA A 159 1.60 -32.06 36.11
C ALA A 159 2.67 -32.95 36.78
N PRO A 160 3.58 -32.36 37.56
CA PRO A 160 4.56 -33.17 38.33
C PRO A 160 3.80 -34.02 39.35
N PRO A 161 4.23 -35.26 39.60
CA PRO A 161 3.57 -36.15 40.54
C PRO A 161 3.62 -35.54 41.94
N SER A 162 2.47 -35.51 42.60
CA SER A 162 2.32 -35.09 43.98
C SER A 162 3.20 -36.01 44.87
N SER A 163 4.26 -35.47 45.46
CA SER A 163 4.99 -36.14 46.51
C SER A 163 4.10 -36.21 47.76
N ASN A 164 3.46 -37.36 47.95
CA ASN A 164 2.81 -37.70 49.17
C ASN A 164 3.88 -38.10 50.17
N ASN A 165 4.16 -37.21 51.14
CA ASN A 165 5.04 -37.52 52.25
C ASN A 165 4.21 -38.03 53.41
N ARG A 166 4.53 -39.26 53.78
CA ARG A 166 4.26 -39.79 55.12
C ARG A 166 5.39 -39.39 56.04
#